data_fa7784985acb59ea9ce8eb020cad4a0a
#
_entry.id   fa7784985acb59ea9ce8eb020cad4a0a
#
_cell.length_a   1.000
_cell.length_b   1.000
_cell.length_c   1.000
_cell.angle_alpha   90.00
_cell.angle_beta   90.00
_cell.angle_gamma   90.00
#
_symmetry.space_group_name_H-M   'P 1'
#
loop_
_entity.id
_entity.type
_entity.pdbx_description
1 polymer ?
#
loop_
_entity_poly.entity_id
_entity_poly.type
_entity_poly.pdbx_seq_one_letter_code
_entity_poly.pdbx_strand_id
1 'polypeptide(L)'
;MIHTKYMLCCLLSVLLLGCSEDDDIVKYSNKNAIFIYMAADNDLDYFAIQNINQMERYFSENQIRNAVYVYVDRVKNRKTSHPCLYKVKADNTDLIVSEIIKTYPEQNSSNAEIFVSALKDAIAFSRKGNEQIKGLVLWSHGSAWLPKAEILNSKRASISLTRSFGIDITTEESQEPYEMDITELAEKLRPFHYDFLVFDACFMSSIEVLYEMRNSFDYIVSSPTEVLATGFPYKEILPELLSNNPNYNEIVEKYIAKYNEKKGILKSASMTVVKTSGLNSFSESLKVLINNDVIGPDLSTILQYDQEATSWLFDIGGVVSLFKDSEKKELVKKLLSDMIVSYNHTDMFYNKIPLNDSSGISIYIPNNHKDRKDEHEFYKTLSWYKDVSCDSPFWNNNTGVLQ
;
A
#
# COMPACT_ATOMS: atom_id res chain seq x y z
N MET A 1 -78.70 -66.09 13.47
CA MET A 1 -79.03 -65.31 12.33
C MET A 1 -78.46 -63.92 12.56
N ILE A 2 -77.40 -63.61 12.01
CA ILE A 2 -76.80 -62.34 11.64
C ILE A 2 -75.29 -62.60 11.47
N HIS A 3 -74.85 -62.64 10.19
CA HIS A 3 -73.45 -62.80 9.81
C HIS A 3 -72.73 -61.47 9.89
N THR A 4 -71.71 -61.38 10.66
CA THR A 4 -70.79 -60.24 10.71
C THR A 4 -69.57 -60.59 9.90
N LYS A 5 -69.37 -59.93 8.77
CA LYS A 5 -68.21 -60.02 7.89
C LYS A 5 -67.10 -59.13 8.50
N TYR A 6 -66.00 -59.70 8.85
CA TYR A 6 -64.75 -58.95 9.17
C TYR A 6 -64.00 -58.63 7.89
N MET A 7 -63.87 -57.35 7.63
CA MET A 7 -63.09 -56.79 6.51
C MET A 7 -61.67 -56.55 7.04
N LEU A 8 -60.71 -57.34 6.56
CA LEU A 8 -59.30 -57.25 6.92
C LEU A 8 -58.68 -56.13 6.07
N CYS A 9 -58.37 -55.01 6.68
CA CYS A 9 -57.63 -53.89 6.06
C CYS A 9 -56.13 -54.19 6.17
N CYS A 10 -55.47 -54.58 5.08
CA CYS A 10 -54.03 -54.64 4.99
C CYS A 10 -53.50 -53.23 4.86
N LEU A 11 -52.90 -52.67 5.91
CA LEU A 11 -52.07 -51.47 5.88
C LEU A 11 -50.70 -51.80 5.23
N LEU A 12 -50.53 -51.34 4.03
CA LEU A 12 -49.24 -51.40 3.34
C LEU A 12 -48.41 -50.19 3.84
N SER A 13 -47.53 -50.42 4.80
CA SER A 13 -46.53 -49.44 5.24
C SER A 13 -45.42 -49.38 4.19
N VAL A 14 -45.48 -48.34 3.34
CA VAL A 14 -44.36 -47.97 2.48
C VAL A 14 -43.31 -47.28 3.33
N LEU A 15 -42.23 -47.99 3.62
CA LEU A 15 -40.99 -47.44 4.16
C LEU A 15 -40.31 -46.65 3.04
N LEU A 16 -40.50 -45.31 3.04
CA LEU A 16 -39.67 -44.40 2.31
C LEU A 16 -38.29 -44.34 2.99
N LEU A 17 -37.37 -45.15 2.47
CA LEU A 17 -35.93 -44.93 2.71
C LEU A 17 -35.59 -43.65 1.97
N GLY A 18 -35.65 -42.53 2.67
CA GLY A 18 -35.00 -41.29 2.26
C GLY A 18 -33.49 -41.50 2.37
N CYS A 19 -32.79 -41.74 1.25
CA CYS A 19 -31.40 -41.41 1.13
C CYS A 19 -31.29 -39.89 1.29
N SER A 20 -30.86 -39.42 2.47
CA SER A 20 -30.21 -38.13 2.56
C SER A 20 -28.85 -38.36 1.92
N GLU A 21 -28.71 -38.01 0.66
CA GLU A 21 -27.43 -37.56 0.13
C GLU A 21 -27.07 -36.34 0.96
N ASP A 22 -26.32 -36.52 2.04
CA ASP A 22 -25.47 -35.49 2.58
C ASP A 22 -24.47 -35.19 1.47
N ASP A 23 -24.85 -34.25 0.59
CA ASP A 23 -23.88 -33.50 -0.17
C ASP A 23 -22.98 -32.82 0.87
N ASP A 24 -21.94 -33.54 1.26
CA ASP A 24 -20.73 -32.96 1.79
C ASP A 24 -20.24 -31.96 0.69
N ILE A 25 -20.80 -30.76 0.73
CA ILE A 25 -20.21 -29.60 0.07
C ILE A 25 -18.87 -29.42 0.80
N VAL A 26 -17.87 -30.15 0.30
CA VAL A 26 -16.48 -29.85 0.61
C VAL A 26 -16.33 -28.40 0.15
N LYS A 27 -16.45 -27.46 1.10
CA LYS A 27 -16.06 -26.07 0.91
C LYS A 27 -14.57 -26.11 0.58
N TYR A 28 -14.25 -26.26 -0.69
CA TYR A 28 -12.89 -25.97 -1.15
C TYR A 28 -12.60 -24.54 -0.73
N SER A 29 -11.77 -24.40 0.31
CA SER A 29 -11.28 -23.07 0.64
C SER A 29 -10.61 -22.51 -0.61
N ASN A 30 -11.05 -21.33 -1.02
CA ASN A 30 -10.41 -20.66 -2.15
C ASN A 30 -8.90 -20.59 -1.86
N LYS A 31 -8.10 -20.83 -2.89
CA LYS A 31 -6.66 -20.59 -2.80
C LYS A 31 -6.43 -19.09 -2.68
N ASN A 32 -5.46 -18.68 -1.89
CA ASN A 32 -5.10 -17.28 -1.79
C ASN A 32 -4.38 -16.81 -3.06
N ALA A 33 -4.64 -15.59 -3.43
CA ALA A 33 -3.90 -14.89 -4.46
C ALA A 33 -3.57 -13.47 -4.00
N ILE A 34 -2.55 -12.88 -4.59
CA ILE A 34 -2.26 -11.46 -4.49
C ILE A 34 -2.18 -10.84 -5.90
N PHE A 35 -2.46 -9.55 -5.97
CA PHE A 35 -2.28 -8.78 -7.20
C PHE A 35 -1.20 -7.74 -6.99
N ILE A 36 -0.20 -7.75 -7.86
CA ILE A 36 0.92 -6.82 -7.86
C ILE A 36 0.79 -5.94 -9.10
N TYR A 37 0.78 -4.63 -8.89
CA TYR A 37 0.72 -3.65 -9.95
C TYR A 37 2.07 -2.92 -10.05
N MET A 38 2.78 -3.14 -11.15
CA MET A 38 4.08 -2.53 -11.41
C MET A 38 3.97 -1.47 -12.51
N ALA A 39 3.94 -0.20 -12.13
CA ALA A 39 4.13 0.93 -13.03
C ALA A 39 5.64 1.12 -13.22
N ALA A 40 6.20 0.40 -14.18
CA ALA A 40 7.64 0.26 -14.39
C ALA A 40 8.12 0.84 -15.74
N ASP A 41 7.28 1.60 -16.45
CA ASP A 41 7.71 2.37 -17.62
C ASP A 41 8.50 3.60 -17.20
N ASN A 42 9.63 3.36 -16.56
CA ASN A 42 10.56 4.35 -16.01
C ASN A 42 11.93 3.71 -15.75
N ASP A 43 12.81 4.39 -15.03
CA ASP A 43 14.16 3.93 -14.68
C ASP A 43 14.20 2.71 -13.73
N LEU A 44 13.05 2.28 -13.18
CA LEU A 44 12.95 1.06 -12.37
C LEU A 44 12.69 -0.21 -13.21
N ASP A 45 12.55 -0.15 -14.54
CA ASP A 45 12.24 -1.28 -15.42
C ASP A 45 13.08 -2.52 -15.15
N TYR A 46 14.39 -2.36 -14.98
CA TYR A 46 15.31 -3.45 -14.66
C TYR A 46 14.94 -4.15 -13.34
N PHE A 47 14.57 -3.39 -12.33
CA PHE A 47 14.23 -3.92 -11.00
C PHE A 47 12.89 -4.66 -11.01
N ALA A 48 11.94 -4.25 -11.84
CA ALA A 48 10.69 -4.98 -12.03
C ALA A 48 10.95 -6.41 -12.52
N ILE A 49 11.86 -6.58 -13.49
CA ILE A 49 12.27 -7.93 -13.95
C ILE A 49 12.87 -8.74 -12.79
N GLN A 50 13.77 -8.13 -12.01
CA GLN A 50 14.42 -8.82 -10.90
C GLN A 50 13.41 -9.28 -9.84
N ASN A 51 12.43 -8.45 -9.55
CA ASN A 51 11.39 -8.78 -8.57
C ASN A 51 10.45 -9.88 -9.09
N ILE A 52 10.06 -9.87 -10.38
CA ILE A 52 9.27 -10.97 -10.97
C ILE A 52 10.07 -12.27 -10.92
N ASN A 53 11.36 -12.26 -11.27
CA ASN A 53 12.22 -13.44 -11.19
C ASN A 53 12.36 -13.98 -9.75
N GLN A 54 12.37 -13.12 -8.73
CA GLN A 54 12.32 -13.58 -7.33
C GLN A 54 11.03 -14.34 -7.04
N MET A 55 9.90 -13.88 -7.55
CA MET A 55 8.60 -14.55 -7.39
C MET A 55 8.61 -15.91 -8.12
N GLU A 56 9.13 -15.97 -9.35
CA GLU A 56 9.25 -17.21 -10.11
C GLU A 56 10.14 -18.24 -9.39
N ARG A 57 11.27 -17.81 -8.83
CA ARG A 57 12.15 -18.67 -8.01
C ARG A 57 11.45 -19.19 -6.77
N TYR A 58 10.64 -18.37 -6.09
CA TYR A 58 9.84 -18.82 -4.96
C TYR A 58 8.93 -20.00 -5.36
N PHE A 59 8.23 -19.90 -6.49
CA PHE A 59 7.37 -20.95 -6.98
C PHE A 59 8.15 -22.20 -7.45
N SER A 60 9.39 -22.05 -7.89
CA SER A 60 10.22 -23.19 -8.30
C SER A 60 10.73 -24.02 -7.12
N GLU A 61 10.94 -23.39 -5.99
CA GLU A 61 11.44 -24.02 -4.78
C GLU A 61 10.33 -24.59 -3.89
N ASN A 62 9.06 -24.17 -4.13
CA ASN A 62 7.94 -24.49 -3.27
C ASN A 62 6.74 -25.02 -4.06
N GLN A 63 6.16 -26.12 -3.60
CA GLN A 63 4.93 -26.67 -4.19
C GLN A 63 3.71 -25.89 -3.66
N ILE A 64 3.38 -24.78 -4.32
CA ILE A 64 2.36 -23.83 -3.85
C ILE A 64 1.13 -23.90 -4.73
N ARG A 65 -0.04 -23.87 -4.09
CA ARG A 65 -1.35 -23.82 -4.77
C ARG A 65 -1.89 -22.40 -4.92
N ASN A 66 -1.33 -21.44 -4.18
CA ASN A 66 -1.68 -20.03 -4.23
C ASN A 66 -1.17 -19.37 -5.51
N ALA A 67 -1.66 -18.19 -5.84
CA ALA A 67 -1.30 -17.52 -7.08
C ALA A 67 -0.80 -16.08 -6.85
N VAL A 68 0.07 -15.64 -7.74
CA VAL A 68 0.49 -14.24 -7.85
C VAL A 68 0.14 -13.76 -9.26
N TYR A 69 -0.62 -12.68 -9.33
CA TYR A 69 -0.96 -11.98 -10.56
C TYR A 69 -0.15 -10.69 -10.61
N VAL A 70 0.60 -10.47 -11.69
CA VAL A 70 1.44 -9.29 -11.86
C VAL A 70 1.03 -8.55 -13.13
N TYR A 71 0.46 -7.35 -12.97
CA TYR A 71 0.44 -6.40 -14.06
C TYR A 71 1.78 -5.67 -14.07
N VAL A 72 2.39 -5.56 -15.24
CA VAL A 72 3.60 -4.77 -15.41
C VAL A 72 3.55 -4.02 -16.74
N ASP A 73 3.82 -2.74 -16.66
CA ASP A 73 4.12 -1.88 -17.78
C ASP A 73 5.61 -1.55 -17.75
N ARG A 74 6.30 -1.68 -18.86
CA ARG A 74 7.76 -1.62 -18.95
C ARG A 74 8.22 -0.68 -20.05
N VAL A 75 9.40 -0.09 -19.87
CA VAL A 75 10.00 0.77 -20.88
C VAL A 75 9.99 0.10 -22.26
N LYS A 76 9.43 0.81 -23.22
CA LYS A 76 9.28 0.36 -24.60
C LYS A 76 10.64 0.19 -25.28
N ASN A 77 11.15 -1.02 -25.29
CA ASN A 77 12.27 -1.37 -26.15
C ASN A 77 11.80 -1.63 -27.58
N ARG A 78 12.58 -1.20 -28.59
CA ARG A 78 12.28 -1.25 -30.05
C ARG A 78 11.69 -2.56 -30.58
N LYS A 79 11.47 -3.57 -29.75
CA LYS A 79 11.04 -4.92 -30.15
C LYS A 79 9.81 -5.47 -29.48
N THR A 80 9.17 -4.84 -28.53
CA THR A 80 7.94 -5.33 -27.90
C THR A 80 7.99 -5.23 -26.38
N SER A 81 7.33 -4.30 -25.79
CA SER A 81 6.77 -4.50 -24.46
C SER A 81 5.45 -3.76 -24.38
N HIS A 82 4.38 -4.46 -24.71
CA HIS A 82 3.06 -4.02 -24.32
C HIS A 82 2.88 -4.35 -22.84
N PRO A 83 2.14 -3.54 -22.10
CA PRO A 83 1.76 -3.89 -20.74
C PRO A 83 1.10 -5.26 -20.68
N CYS A 84 1.48 -6.08 -19.71
CA CYS A 84 1.01 -7.46 -19.58
C CYS A 84 0.51 -7.76 -18.18
N LEU A 85 -0.52 -8.62 -18.10
CA LEU A 85 -0.91 -9.30 -16.88
C LEU A 85 -0.38 -10.73 -16.92
N TYR A 86 0.50 -11.05 -15.97
CA TYR A 86 1.07 -12.37 -15.79
C TYR A 86 0.38 -13.14 -14.66
N LYS A 87 0.31 -14.46 -14.81
CA LYS A 87 0.21 -15.38 -13.68
C LYS A 87 1.58 -15.98 -13.43
N VAL A 88 2.16 -15.75 -12.26
CA VAL A 88 3.52 -16.19 -11.94
C VAL A 88 3.62 -17.72 -12.00
N LYS A 89 4.67 -18.20 -12.66
CA LYS A 89 5.04 -19.62 -12.78
C LYS A 89 6.42 -19.87 -12.21
N ALA A 90 6.67 -21.13 -11.90
CA ALA A 90 7.96 -21.62 -11.40
C ALA A 90 9.05 -21.51 -12.47
N ASP A 91 10.12 -20.78 -12.19
CA ASP A 91 11.32 -20.70 -13.02
C ASP A 91 12.55 -20.29 -12.19
N ASN A 92 13.75 -20.65 -12.66
CA ASN A 92 15.03 -20.32 -12.02
C ASN A 92 15.98 -19.52 -12.92
N THR A 93 15.52 -19.10 -14.10
CA THR A 93 16.31 -18.26 -15.00
C THR A 93 16.23 -16.77 -14.63
N ASP A 94 16.94 -15.93 -15.34
CA ASP A 94 16.87 -14.48 -15.21
C ASP A 94 15.91 -13.85 -16.25
N LEU A 95 15.10 -14.68 -16.92
CA LEU A 95 14.07 -14.26 -17.86
C LEU A 95 12.70 -14.39 -17.20
N ILE A 96 11.75 -13.53 -17.56
CA ILE A 96 10.35 -13.71 -17.15
C ILE A 96 9.74 -14.84 -17.98
N VAL A 97 9.40 -15.96 -17.34
CA VAL A 97 8.80 -17.18 -17.94
C VAL A 97 7.35 -17.35 -17.52
N SER A 98 6.86 -16.48 -16.64
CA SER A 98 5.48 -16.44 -16.18
C SER A 98 4.48 -16.38 -17.33
N GLU A 99 3.29 -16.93 -17.12
CA GLU A 99 2.25 -17.00 -18.14
C GLU A 99 1.64 -15.63 -18.41
N ILE A 100 1.74 -15.13 -19.63
CA ILE A 100 0.97 -13.97 -20.06
C ILE A 100 -0.50 -14.39 -20.19
N ILE A 101 -1.36 -13.89 -19.30
CA ILE A 101 -2.79 -14.16 -19.33
C ILE A 101 -3.58 -13.06 -20.03
N LYS A 102 -3.01 -11.87 -20.14
CA LYS A 102 -3.55 -10.76 -20.94
C LYS A 102 -2.46 -9.80 -21.35
N THR A 103 -2.52 -9.33 -22.60
CA THR A 103 -1.73 -8.21 -23.12
C THR A 103 -2.64 -7.01 -23.33
N TYR A 104 -2.15 -5.82 -23.01
CA TYR A 104 -2.88 -4.58 -23.18
C TYR A 104 -2.27 -3.75 -24.33
N PRO A 105 -3.03 -2.86 -24.96
CA PRO A 105 -2.43 -1.82 -25.79
C PRO A 105 -1.53 -0.94 -24.92
N GLU A 106 -0.66 -0.17 -25.56
CA GLU A 106 0.09 0.88 -24.88
C GLU A 106 -0.86 1.79 -24.10
N GLN A 107 -0.54 2.03 -22.83
CA GLN A 107 -1.41 2.77 -21.94
C GLN A 107 -0.60 3.34 -20.78
N ASN A 108 -1.07 4.41 -20.17
CA ASN A 108 -0.43 5.04 -19.03
C ASN A 108 -0.66 4.24 -17.75
N SER A 109 0.37 3.57 -17.26
CA SER A 109 0.31 2.78 -16.03
C SER A 109 0.20 3.63 -14.75
N SER A 110 0.41 4.94 -14.84
CA SER A 110 0.17 5.89 -13.75
C SER A 110 -1.24 6.50 -13.78
N ASN A 111 -2.20 5.81 -14.39
CA ASN A 111 -3.60 6.21 -14.44
C ASN A 111 -4.46 5.27 -13.58
N ALA A 112 -5.27 5.84 -12.67
CA ALA A 112 -6.10 5.08 -11.74
C ALA A 112 -7.17 4.20 -12.44
N GLU A 113 -7.69 4.61 -13.62
CA GLU A 113 -8.63 3.79 -14.40
C GLU A 113 -7.93 2.56 -15.00
N ILE A 114 -6.69 2.72 -15.48
CA ILE A 114 -5.86 1.63 -16.00
C ILE A 114 -5.56 0.63 -14.88
N PHE A 115 -5.17 1.14 -13.70
CA PHE A 115 -4.97 0.30 -12.50
C PHE A 115 -6.22 -0.53 -12.19
N VAL A 116 -7.39 0.10 -12.09
CA VAL A 116 -8.65 -0.61 -11.77
C VAL A 116 -9.05 -1.59 -12.86
N SER A 117 -8.80 -1.27 -14.13
CA SER A 117 -9.04 -2.19 -15.25
C SER A 117 -8.19 -3.46 -15.11
N ALA A 118 -6.88 -3.30 -14.84
CA ALA A 118 -5.97 -4.42 -14.63
C ALA A 118 -6.36 -5.25 -13.38
N LEU A 119 -6.76 -4.59 -12.28
CA LEU A 119 -7.25 -5.26 -11.07
C LEU A 119 -8.51 -6.09 -11.35
N LYS A 120 -9.48 -5.54 -12.08
CA LYS A 120 -10.70 -6.27 -12.48
C LYS A 120 -10.38 -7.50 -13.34
N ASP A 121 -9.43 -7.37 -14.25
CA ASP A 121 -8.96 -8.52 -15.04
C ASP A 121 -8.30 -9.58 -14.16
N ALA A 122 -7.42 -9.20 -13.25
CA ALA A 122 -6.80 -10.12 -12.30
C ALA A 122 -7.85 -10.84 -11.44
N ILE A 123 -8.87 -10.13 -10.94
CA ILE A 123 -10.01 -10.71 -10.21
C ILE A 123 -10.78 -11.72 -11.09
N ALA A 124 -11.03 -11.38 -12.36
CA ALA A 124 -11.75 -12.27 -13.28
C ALA A 124 -10.95 -13.56 -13.56
N PHE A 125 -9.64 -13.46 -13.71
CA PHE A 125 -8.77 -14.63 -13.90
C PHE A 125 -8.61 -15.45 -12.62
N SER A 126 -8.47 -14.82 -11.47
CA SER A 126 -8.34 -15.51 -10.18
C SER A 126 -9.59 -16.36 -9.88
N ARG A 127 -10.78 -15.82 -10.14
CA ARG A 127 -12.05 -16.57 -9.98
C ARG A 127 -12.11 -17.83 -10.85
N LYS A 128 -11.60 -17.79 -12.10
CA LYS A 128 -11.51 -18.98 -12.95
C LYS A 128 -10.57 -20.05 -12.38
N GLY A 129 -9.54 -19.65 -11.64
CA GLY A 129 -8.59 -20.53 -10.95
C GLY A 129 -9.08 -21.02 -9.57
N ASN A 130 -10.28 -20.64 -9.15
CA ASN A 130 -10.78 -20.82 -7.77
C ASN A 130 -9.81 -20.21 -6.74
N GLU A 131 -9.37 -18.97 -7.01
CA GLU A 131 -8.43 -18.20 -6.22
C GLU A 131 -9.11 -16.90 -5.76
N GLN A 132 -8.74 -16.40 -4.58
CA GLN A 132 -9.24 -15.16 -4.03
C GLN A 132 -8.07 -14.19 -3.82
N ILE A 133 -8.12 -13.03 -4.45
CA ILE A 133 -7.17 -11.96 -4.21
C ILE A 133 -7.42 -11.43 -2.79
N LYS A 134 -6.41 -11.57 -1.92
CA LYS A 134 -6.42 -11.17 -0.51
C LYS A 134 -5.75 -9.83 -0.28
N GLY A 135 -4.78 -9.48 -1.08
CA GLY A 135 -4.02 -8.26 -0.92
C GLY A 135 -3.48 -7.72 -2.23
N LEU A 136 -3.09 -6.47 -2.16
CA LEU A 136 -2.51 -5.74 -3.28
C LEU A 136 -1.07 -5.33 -2.95
N VAL A 137 -0.23 -5.28 -3.98
CA VAL A 137 1.10 -4.63 -3.94
C VAL A 137 1.14 -3.56 -5.01
N LEU A 138 1.46 -2.34 -4.62
CA LEU A 138 1.68 -1.21 -5.52
C LEU A 138 3.17 -0.92 -5.58
N TRP A 139 3.76 -1.16 -6.74
CA TRP A 139 5.19 -1.11 -7.00
C TRP A 139 5.50 -0.03 -8.02
N SER A 140 6.21 1.01 -7.63
CA SER A 140 6.77 2.07 -8.48
C SER A 140 7.56 3.07 -7.65
N HIS A 141 7.81 4.25 -8.22
CA HIS A 141 8.14 5.44 -7.45
C HIS A 141 6.96 5.90 -6.58
N GLY A 142 7.25 6.68 -5.54
CA GLY A 142 6.26 7.28 -4.66
C GLY A 142 6.80 8.53 -3.97
N SER A 143 5.90 9.44 -3.59
CA SER A 143 6.23 10.68 -2.90
C SER A 143 5.13 11.12 -1.91
N ALA A 144 4.62 10.15 -1.18
CA ALA A 144 3.51 10.36 -0.26
C ALA A 144 2.24 10.89 -0.98
N TRP A 145 1.67 11.97 -0.48
CA TRP A 145 0.45 12.59 -0.97
C TRP A 145 0.70 13.75 -1.95
N LEU A 146 1.94 14.07 -2.28
CA LEU A 146 2.25 15.21 -3.15
C LEU A 146 1.49 15.11 -4.48
N PRO A 147 0.93 16.23 -5.00
CA PRO A 147 0.14 16.21 -6.22
C PRO A 147 0.99 15.91 -7.44
N LYS A 148 0.37 15.37 -8.47
CA LYS A 148 1.02 15.18 -9.78
C LYS A 148 1.53 16.50 -10.38
N ALA A 149 2.56 16.42 -11.22
CA ALA A 149 3.26 17.61 -11.76
C ALA A 149 2.36 18.57 -12.53
N GLU A 150 1.29 18.10 -13.17
CA GLU A 150 0.33 18.91 -13.91
C GLU A 150 -0.39 19.96 -13.06
N ILE A 151 -0.56 19.68 -11.75
CA ILE A 151 -1.21 20.60 -10.80
C ILE A 151 -0.25 21.76 -10.45
N LEU A 152 1.04 21.51 -10.59
CA LEU A 152 2.07 22.47 -10.23
C LEU A 152 2.50 23.29 -11.42
N ASN A 153 2.04 24.52 -11.51
CA ASN A 153 2.49 25.52 -12.50
C ASN A 153 4.01 25.87 -12.38
N SER A 154 4.85 24.93 -11.98
CA SER A 154 6.22 25.27 -11.60
C SER A 154 7.27 24.71 -12.56
N LYS A 155 8.17 25.60 -12.98
CA LYS A 155 9.47 25.33 -13.59
C LYS A 155 10.44 24.53 -12.68
N ARG A 156 9.93 23.81 -11.67
CA ARG A 156 10.67 23.15 -10.58
C ARG A 156 10.84 21.64 -10.74
N ALA A 157 10.60 21.11 -11.92
CA ALA A 157 10.78 19.71 -12.25
C ALA A 157 12.19 19.13 -12.01
N SER A 158 13.10 19.88 -11.39
CA SER A 158 14.53 19.53 -11.32
C SER A 158 15.01 18.91 -10.01
N ILE A 159 14.17 18.74 -8.98
CA ILE A 159 14.67 18.31 -7.65
C ILE A 159 14.04 17.01 -7.13
N SER A 160 12.85 16.63 -7.51
CA SER A 160 12.30 15.31 -7.25
C SER A 160 11.51 14.85 -8.47
N LEU A 161 11.90 13.72 -9.03
CA LEU A 161 11.28 13.15 -10.25
C LEU A 161 9.93 12.49 -9.97
N THR A 162 9.49 12.44 -8.71
CA THR A 162 8.25 11.75 -8.32
C THR A 162 7.36 12.61 -7.46
N ARG A 163 6.08 12.62 -7.80
CA ARG A 163 5.03 13.29 -7.03
C ARG A 163 3.78 12.41 -7.09
N SER A 164 3.39 11.81 -5.95
CA SER A 164 2.31 10.83 -5.82
C SER A 164 2.75 9.36 -6.02
N PHE A 165 2.03 8.52 -6.73
CA PHE A 165 2.38 7.12 -6.98
C PHE A 165 2.54 6.85 -8.48
N GLY A 166 3.62 6.15 -8.84
CA GLY A 166 3.89 5.73 -10.21
C GLY A 166 4.47 6.83 -11.09
N ILE A 167 5.30 6.44 -12.04
CA ILE A 167 5.75 7.27 -13.16
C ILE A 167 5.61 6.43 -14.42
N ASP A 168 5.09 7.05 -15.48
CA ASP A 168 5.01 6.51 -16.82
C ASP A 168 5.58 7.54 -17.81
N ILE A 169 6.62 7.17 -18.55
CA ILE A 169 7.38 8.08 -19.42
C ILE A 169 7.13 7.88 -20.92
N THR A 170 6.39 6.85 -21.33
CA THR A 170 6.31 6.46 -22.76
C THR A 170 5.11 7.03 -23.49
N THR A 171 4.20 7.76 -22.85
CA THR A 171 3.04 8.30 -23.53
C THR A 171 3.42 9.39 -24.52
N GLU A 172 3.06 9.19 -25.81
CA GLU A 172 3.45 10.05 -26.94
C GLU A 172 2.83 11.46 -26.89
N GLU A 173 1.86 11.73 -26.00
CA GLU A 173 1.04 12.93 -26.02
C GLU A 173 1.48 14.03 -25.05
N SER A 174 2.36 13.76 -24.09
CA SER A 174 2.85 14.79 -23.16
C SER A 174 4.37 14.76 -23.01
N GLN A 175 4.95 15.94 -22.81
CA GLN A 175 6.38 16.12 -22.51
C GLN A 175 6.70 15.89 -21.03
N GLU A 176 5.68 15.65 -20.18
CA GLU A 176 5.82 15.46 -18.74
C GLU A 176 5.44 14.02 -18.37
N PRO A 177 6.16 13.40 -17.44
CA PRO A 177 5.79 12.07 -16.94
C PRO A 177 4.42 12.11 -16.27
N TYR A 178 3.64 11.06 -16.47
CA TYR A 178 2.35 10.90 -15.82
C TYR A 178 2.54 10.29 -14.42
N GLU A 179 1.74 10.77 -13.48
CA GLU A 179 1.71 10.33 -12.08
C GLU A 179 0.26 10.15 -11.64
N MET A 180 0.01 9.27 -10.68
CA MET A 180 -1.31 8.96 -10.13
C MET A 180 -1.48 9.61 -8.77
N ASP A 181 -2.47 10.49 -8.61
CA ASP A 181 -2.79 11.06 -7.30
C ASP A 181 -3.32 10.00 -6.34
N ILE A 182 -2.90 10.08 -5.10
CA ILE A 182 -3.33 9.17 -4.04
C ILE A 182 -4.85 9.26 -3.79
N THR A 183 -5.44 10.45 -3.99
CA THR A 183 -6.88 10.66 -3.85
C THR A 183 -7.68 9.98 -4.96
N GLU A 184 -7.19 10.03 -6.21
CA GLU A 184 -7.77 9.31 -7.34
C GLU A 184 -7.69 7.81 -7.12
N LEU A 185 -6.53 7.31 -6.69
CA LEU A 185 -6.32 5.89 -6.39
C LEU A 185 -7.27 5.42 -5.27
N ALA A 186 -7.37 6.17 -4.17
CA ALA A 186 -8.25 5.85 -3.05
C ALA A 186 -9.73 5.83 -3.47
N GLU A 187 -10.17 6.79 -4.29
CA GLU A 187 -11.53 6.83 -4.81
C GLU A 187 -11.84 5.57 -5.65
N LYS A 188 -10.93 5.18 -6.54
CA LYS A 188 -11.09 4.00 -7.38
C LYS A 188 -11.05 2.69 -6.59
N LEU A 189 -10.34 2.65 -5.47
CA LEU A 189 -10.28 1.50 -4.58
C LEU A 189 -11.48 1.40 -3.63
N ARG A 190 -12.23 2.46 -3.41
CA ARG A 190 -13.38 2.50 -2.48
C ARG A 190 -14.40 1.35 -2.65
N PRO A 191 -14.70 0.84 -3.86
CA PRO A 191 -15.61 -0.31 -4.03
C PRO A 191 -15.01 -1.66 -3.61
N PHE A 192 -13.74 -1.72 -3.27
CA PHE A 192 -13.01 -2.93 -2.94
C PHE A 192 -12.57 -2.93 -1.48
N HIS A 193 -12.44 -4.13 -0.91
CA HIS A 193 -11.84 -4.32 0.41
C HIS A 193 -10.95 -5.54 0.39
N TYR A 194 -9.72 -5.38 0.91
CA TYR A 194 -8.69 -6.41 0.94
C TYR A 194 -8.05 -6.49 2.33
N ASP A 195 -7.47 -7.64 2.65
CA ASP A 195 -6.80 -7.87 3.93
C ASP A 195 -5.60 -6.92 4.09
N PHE A 196 -4.87 -6.63 2.99
CA PHE A 196 -3.71 -5.74 3.07
C PHE A 196 -3.38 -5.01 1.75
N LEU A 197 -2.65 -3.90 1.92
CA LEU A 197 -1.93 -3.18 0.87
C LEU A 197 -0.44 -3.12 1.22
N VAL A 198 0.43 -3.44 0.28
CA VAL A 198 1.87 -3.18 0.37
C VAL A 198 2.24 -2.09 -0.62
N PHE A 199 2.88 -1.04 -0.16
CA PHE A 199 3.54 -0.06 -1.01
C PHE A 199 5.03 -0.39 -1.13
N ASP A 200 5.46 -0.91 -2.27
CA ASP A 200 6.86 -0.96 -2.67
C ASP A 200 7.19 0.34 -3.42
N ALA A 201 7.12 1.43 -2.68
CA ALA A 201 7.27 2.81 -3.15
C ALA A 201 7.69 3.73 -2.00
N CYS A 202 8.36 4.83 -2.33
CA CYS A 202 8.94 5.76 -1.38
C CYS A 202 7.89 6.56 -0.60
N PHE A 203 8.11 6.82 0.69
CA PHE A 203 7.37 7.76 1.55
C PHE A 203 5.89 7.45 1.78
N MET A 204 5.42 6.27 1.43
CA MET A 204 3.98 5.94 1.49
C MET A 204 3.47 5.69 2.91
N SER A 205 4.33 5.69 3.96
CA SER A 205 3.91 5.68 5.36
C SER A 205 3.67 7.11 5.89
N SER A 206 3.08 7.99 5.08
CA SER A 206 2.55 9.26 5.58
C SER A 206 1.13 9.07 6.08
N ILE A 207 0.76 9.76 7.17
CA ILE A 207 -0.57 9.65 7.77
C ILE A 207 -1.67 10.04 6.76
N GLU A 208 -1.38 10.95 5.85
CA GLU A 208 -2.28 11.38 4.79
C GLU A 208 -2.60 10.22 3.85
N VAL A 209 -1.60 9.51 3.37
CA VAL A 209 -1.76 8.33 2.49
C VAL A 209 -2.50 7.21 3.22
N LEU A 210 -2.07 6.89 4.44
CA LEU A 210 -2.71 5.86 5.26
C LEU A 210 -4.19 6.16 5.49
N TYR A 211 -4.52 7.42 5.72
CA TYR A 211 -5.88 7.86 5.96
C TYR A 211 -6.76 7.81 4.72
N GLU A 212 -6.25 8.16 3.54
CA GLU A 212 -6.98 7.99 2.27
C GLU A 212 -7.29 6.51 2.00
N MET A 213 -6.37 5.59 2.27
CA MET A 213 -6.51 4.15 1.99
C MET A 213 -7.30 3.36 3.05
N ARG A 214 -7.61 3.95 4.22
CA ARG A 214 -8.12 3.25 5.41
C ARG A 214 -9.38 2.43 5.23
N ASN A 215 -10.23 2.79 4.26
CA ASN A 215 -11.52 2.14 4.06
C ASN A 215 -11.45 0.92 3.13
N SER A 216 -10.33 0.72 2.45
CA SER A 216 -10.18 -0.34 1.44
C SER A 216 -9.26 -1.48 1.88
N PHE A 217 -8.58 -1.35 3.03
CA PHE A 217 -7.62 -2.33 3.53
C PHE A 217 -7.67 -2.44 5.06
N ASP A 218 -7.43 -3.65 5.58
CA ASP A 218 -7.29 -3.87 7.03
C ASP A 218 -5.89 -3.51 7.53
N TYR A 219 -4.87 -3.76 6.70
CA TYR A 219 -3.47 -3.45 7.01
C TYR A 219 -2.78 -2.77 5.84
N ILE A 220 -1.86 -1.84 6.15
CA ILE A 220 -1.01 -1.18 5.15
C ILE A 220 0.45 -1.36 5.56
N VAL A 221 1.26 -1.90 4.63
CA VAL A 221 2.72 -2.05 4.75
C VAL A 221 3.37 -0.98 3.89
N SER A 222 4.13 -0.08 4.47
CA SER A 222 4.71 1.07 3.76
C SER A 222 5.94 1.62 4.48
N SER A 223 6.74 2.42 3.78
CA SER A 223 7.93 3.07 4.34
C SER A 223 7.70 4.56 4.56
N PRO A 224 8.13 5.13 5.72
CA PRO A 224 8.17 6.58 5.91
C PRO A 224 9.35 7.25 5.18
N THR A 225 10.36 6.47 4.75
CA THR A 225 11.52 6.92 3.97
C THR A 225 11.41 6.48 2.52
N GLU A 226 12.42 6.76 1.72
CA GLU A 226 12.56 6.14 0.41
C GLU A 226 12.64 4.61 0.52
N VAL A 227 12.22 3.92 -0.54
CA VAL A 227 12.46 2.50 -0.78
C VAL A 227 13.52 2.39 -1.87
N LEU A 228 14.64 1.73 -1.58
CA LEU A 228 15.68 1.59 -2.57
C LEU A 228 15.19 0.75 -3.76
N ALA A 229 15.66 1.06 -4.97
CA ALA A 229 15.19 0.49 -6.22
C ALA A 229 15.13 -1.06 -6.26
N THR A 230 15.92 -1.75 -5.44
CA THR A 230 15.86 -3.22 -5.30
C THR A 230 14.59 -3.72 -4.62
N GLY A 231 13.77 -2.85 -4.04
CA GLY A 231 12.46 -3.13 -3.47
C GLY A 231 12.44 -4.19 -2.37
N PHE A 232 11.33 -4.87 -2.25
CA PHE A 232 11.13 -5.94 -1.28
C PHE A 232 11.87 -7.25 -1.67
N PRO A 233 12.22 -8.11 -0.70
CA PRO A 233 12.69 -9.47 -0.94
C PRO A 233 11.50 -10.40 -1.24
N TYR A 234 10.95 -10.32 -2.46
CA TYR A 234 9.71 -11.03 -2.81
C TYR A 234 9.79 -12.54 -2.57
N LYS A 235 10.93 -13.15 -2.86
CA LYS A 235 11.11 -14.59 -2.60
C LYS A 235 10.88 -14.95 -1.13
N GLU A 236 11.36 -14.10 -0.23
CA GLU A 236 11.32 -14.33 1.22
C GLU A 236 9.98 -13.96 1.84
N ILE A 237 9.29 -12.92 1.32
CA ILE A 237 8.03 -12.43 1.93
C ILE A 237 6.77 -13.06 1.33
N LEU A 238 6.82 -13.67 0.15
CA LEU A 238 5.67 -14.31 -0.48
C LEU A 238 4.99 -15.37 0.40
N PRO A 239 5.70 -16.17 1.23
CA PRO A 239 5.04 -17.06 2.19
C PRO A 239 3.99 -16.36 3.03
N GLU A 240 4.32 -15.18 3.56
CA GLU A 240 3.44 -14.39 4.41
C GLU A 240 2.32 -13.75 3.59
N LEU A 241 2.64 -13.12 2.47
CA LEU A 241 1.64 -12.48 1.61
C LEU A 241 0.59 -13.45 1.05
N LEU A 242 0.94 -14.73 0.93
CA LEU A 242 0.05 -15.78 0.44
C LEU A 242 -0.60 -16.59 1.59
N SER A 243 -0.26 -16.28 2.84
CA SER A 243 -0.82 -16.94 4.04
C SER A 243 -2.30 -16.56 4.24
N ASN A 244 -3.04 -17.43 4.90
CA ASN A 244 -4.39 -17.08 5.42
C ASN A 244 -4.31 -16.11 6.60
N ASN A 245 -3.20 -16.11 7.31
CA ASN A 245 -2.92 -15.26 8.46
C ASN A 245 -1.50 -14.71 8.32
N PRO A 246 -1.28 -13.62 7.58
CA PRO A 246 0.04 -13.06 7.38
C PRO A 246 0.71 -12.64 8.69
N ASN A 247 1.96 -13.03 8.88
CA ASN A 247 2.78 -12.49 9.95
C ASN A 247 3.46 -11.20 9.45
N TYR A 248 2.84 -10.09 9.71
CA TYR A 248 3.34 -8.79 9.26
C TYR A 248 4.70 -8.41 9.89
N ASN A 249 4.98 -8.86 11.13
CA ASN A 249 6.31 -8.67 11.74
C ASN A 249 7.40 -9.34 10.92
N GLU A 250 7.14 -10.56 10.45
CA GLU A 250 8.11 -11.31 9.64
C GLU A 250 8.36 -10.65 8.29
N ILE A 251 7.34 -10.05 7.67
CA ILE A 251 7.51 -9.26 6.43
C ILE A 251 8.49 -8.12 6.67
N VAL A 252 8.28 -7.34 7.76
CA VAL A 252 9.14 -6.22 8.13
C VAL A 252 10.55 -6.68 8.46
N GLU A 253 10.70 -7.74 9.26
CA GLU A 253 12.01 -8.28 9.64
C GLU A 253 12.81 -8.75 8.42
N LYS A 254 12.20 -9.48 7.50
CA LYS A 254 12.85 -9.93 6.26
C LYS A 254 13.26 -8.75 5.37
N TYR A 255 12.41 -7.73 5.28
CA TYR A 255 12.74 -6.50 4.56
C TYR A 255 13.98 -5.83 5.17
N ILE A 256 13.98 -5.58 6.46
CA ILE A 256 15.11 -4.91 7.14
C ILE A 256 16.38 -5.79 7.12
N ALA A 257 16.27 -7.11 7.27
CA ALA A 257 17.40 -8.03 7.18
C ALA A 257 18.12 -7.92 5.84
N LYS A 258 17.38 -7.87 4.72
CA LYS A 258 17.95 -7.66 3.37
C LYS A 258 18.85 -6.44 3.30
N TYR A 259 18.44 -5.33 3.92
CA TYR A 259 19.19 -4.08 3.86
C TYR A 259 20.30 -4.01 4.92
N ASN A 260 20.17 -4.71 6.03
CA ASN A 260 21.25 -4.83 7.02
C ASN A 260 22.46 -5.60 6.48
N GLU A 261 22.31 -6.46 5.47
CA GLU A 261 23.42 -7.12 4.77
C GLU A 261 24.19 -6.18 3.83
N LYS A 262 23.63 -5.04 3.49
CA LYS A 262 24.25 -4.03 2.63
C LYS A 262 25.27 -3.19 3.38
N LYS A 263 26.04 -2.38 2.65
CA LYS A 263 27.07 -1.48 3.21
C LYS A 263 26.86 -0.05 2.73
N GLY A 264 27.35 0.89 3.53
CA GLY A 264 27.30 2.32 3.22
C GLY A 264 25.87 2.81 3.07
N ILE A 265 25.63 3.66 2.08
CA ILE A 265 24.31 4.26 1.82
C ILE A 265 23.23 3.22 1.41
N LEU A 266 23.63 2.04 0.95
CA LEU A 266 22.69 0.97 0.61
C LEU A 266 22.16 0.22 1.85
N LYS A 267 22.79 0.40 3.03
CA LYS A 267 22.25 -0.05 4.32
C LYS A 267 21.23 0.97 4.84
N SER A 268 20.12 1.13 4.11
CA SER A 268 19.11 2.15 4.37
C SER A 268 17.74 1.58 4.14
N ALA A 269 16.95 1.42 5.18
CA ALA A 269 15.59 0.91 5.12
C ALA A 269 14.79 1.29 6.36
N SER A 270 13.50 1.50 6.19
CA SER A 270 12.50 1.53 7.23
C SER A 270 11.20 0.92 6.71
N MET A 271 10.42 0.28 7.56
CA MET A 271 9.16 -0.33 7.14
C MET A 271 8.19 -0.37 8.31
N THR A 272 6.97 0.08 8.04
CA THR A 272 5.88 0.14 9.00
C THR A 272 4.69 -0.68 8.53
N VAL A 273 4.01 -1.31 9.46
CA VAL A 273 2.69 -1.94 9.23
C VAL A 273 1.67 -1.25 10.11
N VAL A 274 0.65 -0.69 9.50
CA VAL A 274 -0.45 0.00 10.18
C VAL A 274 -1.73 -0.79 10.05
N LYS A 275 -2.43 -0.98 11.18
CA LYS A 275 -3.80 -1.48 11.22
C LYS A 275 -4.75 -0.31 11.02
N THR A 276 -5.49 -0.30 9.92
CA THR A 276 -6.30 0.86 9.50
C THR A 276 -7.46 1.17 10.44
N SER A 277 -8.00 0.16 11.14
CA SER A 277 -9.09 0.36 12.09
C SER A 277 -8.74 1.31 13.25
N GLY A 278 -7.46 1.55 13.52
CA GLY A 278 -6.99 2.52 14.53
C GLY A 278 -6.98 3.97 14.05
N LEU A 279 -6.98 4.21 12.74
CA LEU A 279 -6.76 5.54 12.15
C LEU A 279 -7.86 6.55 12.51
N ASN A 280 -9.13 6.14 12.57
CA ASN A 280 -10.21 7.06 12.91
C ASN A 280 -10.09 7.55 14.36
N SER A 281 -9.91 6.64 15.32
CA SER A 281 -9.75 7.03 16.74
C SER A 281 -8.51 7.88 16.98
N PHE A 282 -7.41 7.56 16.28
CA PHE A 282 -6.19 8.37 16.30
C PHE A 282 -6.45 9.78 15.75
N SER A 283 -7.08 9.90 14.57
CA SER A 283 -7.34 11.18 13.92
C SER A 283 -8.26 12.09 14.75
N GLU A 284 -9.33 11.53 15.33
CA GLU A 284 -10.25 12.26 16.22
C GLU A 284 -9.53 12.78 17.47
N SER A 285 -8.70 11.95 18.10
CA SER A 285 -7.95 12.35 19.30
C SER A 285 -6.86 13.38 18.98
N LEU A 286 -6.15 13.23 17.87
CA LEU A 286 -5.17 14.20 17.40
C LEU A 286 -5.84 15.55 17.08
N LYS A 287 -7.00 15.55 16.42
CA LYS A 287 -7.78 16.77 16.15
C LYS A 287 -8.09 17.55 17.42
N VAL A 288 -8.50 16.84 18.47
CA VAL A 288 -8.77 17.48 19.78
C VAL A 288 -7.49 18.08 20.37
N LEU A 289 -6.36 17.39 20.23
CA LEU A 289 -5.06 17.87 20.73
C LEU A 289 -4.62 19.14 19.99
N ILE A 290 -4.59 19.12 18.67
CA ILE A 290 -4.11 20.23 17.83
C ILE A 290 -5.00 21.48 17.88
N ASN A 291 -6.30 21.33 18.18
CA ASN A 291 -7.24 22.45 18.30
C ASN A 291 -7.19 23.15 19.67
N ASN A 292 -6.72 22.45 20.69
CA ASN A 292 -6.73 22.99 22.07
C ASN A 292 -5.35 23.48 22.53
N ASP A 293 -4.30 23.12 21.83
CA ASP A 293 -2.94 23.45 22.25
C ASP A 293 -2.26 24.34 21.19
N VAL A 294 -2.14 25.64 21.51
CA VAL A 294 -1.54 26.65 20.64
C VAL A 294 -0.06 26.78 20.99
N ILE A 295 0.77 25.92 20.46
CA ILE A 295 2.23 26.11 20.55
C ILE A 295 2.76 26.14 19.13
N GLY A 296 3.55 27.19 18.84
CA GLY A 296 4.43 27.14 17.68
C GLY A 296 5.50 26.05 17.94
N PRO A 297 5.45 24.91 17.25
CA PRO A 297 6.43 23.86 17.50
C PRO A 297 7.80 24.31 17.01
N ASP A 298 8.83 24.02 17.77
CA ASP A 298 10.19 24.05 17.24
C ASP A 298 10.39 22.76 16.42
N LEU A 299 10.06 22.84 15.14
CA LEU A 299 10.18 21.74 14.20
C LEU A 299 11.63 21.30 13.98
N SER A 300 12.60 22.13 14.35
CA SER A 300 14.03 21.83 14.18
C SER A 300 14.50 20.60 14.98
N THR A 301 13.75 20.25 16.02
CA THR A 301 14.05 19.10 16.89
C THR A 301 13.39 17.81 16.44
N ILE A 302 12.48 17.87 15.45
CA ILE A 302 11.73 16.70 14.98
C ILE A 302 12.47 16.04 13.84
N LEU A 303 12.52 14.72 13.87
CA LEU A 303 13.05 13.92 12.78
C LEU A 303 12.26 14.19 11.48
N GLN A 304 13.00 14.35 10.40
CA GLN A 304 12.51 14.54 9.05
C GLN A 304 12.93 13.36 8.20
N TYR A 305 11.96 12.71 7.56
CA TYR A 305 12.22 11.52 6.75
C TYR A 305 12.73 11.84 5.34
N ASP A 306 12.40 13.02 4.82
CA ASP A 306 12.90 13.55 3.56
C ASP A 306 14.18 14.38 3.80
N GLN A 307 15.03 14.44 2.77
CA GLN A 307 16.29 15.19 2.83
C GLN A 307 16.23 16.49 2.03
N GLU A 308 15.05 16.92 1.66
CA GLU A 308 14.82 18.13 0.88
C GLU A 308 15.26 19.39 1.68
N ALA A 309 15.70 20.43 0.99
CA ALA A 309 16.06 21.71 1.60
C ALA A 309 14.88 22.34 2.37
N THR A 310 13.67 21.97 2.03
CA THR A 310 12.43 22.30 2.74
C THR A 310 11.70 21.02 3.03
N SER A 311 11.78 20.57 4.26
CA SER A 311 11.22 19.30 4.72
C SER A 311 9.70 19.29 4.70
N TRP A 312 9.14 18.15 4.31
CA TRP A 312 7.71 17.92 4.17
C TRP A 312 7.18 16.91 5.16
N LEU A 313 8.02 15.90 5.48
CA LEU A 313 7.61 14.67 6.12
C LEU A 313 8.28 14.56 7.48
N PHE A 314 7.61 15.11 8.49
CA PHE A 314 8.04 15.07 9.88
C PHE A 314 7.57 13.79 10.57
N ASP A 315 8.34 13.28 11.52
CA ASP A 315 7.91 12.17 12.35
C ASP A 315 6.67 12.55 13.19
N ILE A 316 5.58 11.81 13.05
CA ILE A 316 4.32 12.14 13.73
C ILE A 316 4.42 11.98 15.26
N GLY A 317 5.21 11.02 15.75
CA GLY A 317 5.47 10.82 17.18
C GLY A 317 6.24 11.99 17.78
N GLY A 318 7.22 12.52 17.03
CA GLY A 318 7.93 13.74 17.37
C GLY A 318 6.99 14.95 17.44
N VAL A 319 6.13 15.13 16.44
CA VAL A 319 5.13 16.20 16.42
C VAL A 319 4.19 16.11 17.61
N VAL A 320 3.64 14.93 17.90
CA VAL A 320 2.76 14.72 19.06
C VAL A 320 3.47 15.04 20.36
N SER A 321 4.78 14.81 20.46
CA SER A 321 5.57 15.08 21.68
C SER A 321 5.70 16.57 22.01
N LEU A 322 5.53 17.47 21.03
CA LEU A 322 5.61 18.93 21.23
C LEU A 322 4.40 19.52 21.98
N PHE A 323 3.26 18.84 21.99
CA PHE A 323 2.07 19.34 22.65
C PHE A 323 2.22 19.32 24.19
N LYS A 324 1.64 20.33 24.87
CA LYS A 324 1.77 20.51 26.34
C LYS A 324 0.74 19.74 27.14
N ASP A 325 -0.48 19.57 26.62
CA ASP A 325 -1.52 18.81 27.30
C ASP A 325 -1.08 17.35 27.50
N SER A 326 -0.60 17.04 28.69
CA SER A 326 0.04 15.76 28.99
C SER A 326 -0.92 14.58 28.90
N GLU A 327 -2.19 14.75 29.30
CA GLU A 327 -3.19 13.68 29.31
C GLU A 327 -3.62 13.34 27.89
N LYS A 328 -4.01 14.35 27.10
CA LYS A 328 -4.39 14.15 25.69
C LYS A 328 -3.24 13.66 24.84
N LYS A 329 -2.02 14.19 25.06
CA LYS A 329 -0.82 13.75 24.38
C LYS A 329 -0.54 12.26 24.60
N GLU A 330 -0.62 11.78 25.85
CA GLU A 330 -0.37 10.37 26.15
C GLU A 330 -1.46 9.46 25.54
N LEU A 331 -2.72 9.92 25.48
CA LEU A 331 -3.78 9.21 24.77
C LEU A 331 -3.44 9.09 23.27
N VAL A 332 -3.06 10.19 22.62
CA VAL A 332 -2.70 10.19 21.19
C VAL A 332 -1.48 9.30 20.93
N LYS A 333 -0.44 9.35 21.77
CA LYS A 333 0.73 8.46 21.68
C LYS A 333 0.33 6.99 21.80
N LYS A 334 -0.56 6.68 22.74
CA LYS A 334 -1.06 5.30 22.91
C LYS A 334 -1.79 4.84 21.65
N LEU A 335 -2.69 5.64 21.10
CA LEU A 335 -3.44 5.31 19.89
C LEU A 335 -2.51 5.15 18.67
N LEU A 336 -1.47 5.98 18.56
CA LEU A 336 -0.41 5.84 17.57
C LEU A 336 0.29 4.49 17.69
N SER A 337 0.70 4.12 18.90
CA SER A 337 1.34 2.84 19.17
C SER A 337 0.40 1.65 18.92
N ASP A 338 -0.87 1.76 19.30
CA ASP A 338 -1.86 0.68 19.16
C ASP A 338 -2.19 0.36 17.68
N MET A 339 -2.08 1.35 16.78
CA MET A 339 -2.31 1.13 15.34
C MET A 339 -1.08 0.64 14.58
N ILE A 340 0.13 0.81 15.11
CA ILE A 340 1.36 0.32 14.51
C ILE A 340 1.56 -1.14 14.94
N VAL A 341 1.36 -2.06 14.01
CA VAL A 341 1.51 -3.52 14.25
C VAL A 341 2.98 -3.90 14.30
N SER A 342 3.78 -3.30 13.43
CA SER A 342 5.23 -3.50 13.33
C SER A 342 5.90 -2.28 12.76
N TYR A 343 7.04 -1.94 13.30
CA TYR A 343 7.96 -0.95 12.75
C TYR A 343 9.39 -1.41 13.01
N ASN A 344 10.21 -1.43 11.97
CA ASN A 344 11.63 -1.70 12.08
C ASN A 344 12.41 -0.91 11.03
N HIS A 345 13.71 -0.69 11.27
CA HIS A 345 14.56 0.16 10.44
C HIS A 345 16.04 -0.19 10.59
N THR A 346 16.86 0.29 9.68
CA THR A 346 18.31 0.36 9.85
C THR A 346 18.68 1.54 10.74
N ASP A 347 19.82 1.51 11.44
CA ASP A 347 20.23 2.57 12.37
C ASP A 347 20.19 3.98 11.76
N MET A 348 20.62 4.05 10.49
CA MET A 348 20.70 5.30 9.72
C MET A 348 20.05 5.08 8.35
N PHE A 349 19.40 6.11 7.82
CA PHE A 349 18.99 6.17 6.43
C PHE A 349 19.98 7.07 5.66
N TYR A 350 20.54 6.57 4.55
CA TYR A 350 21.60 7.19 3.73
C TYR A 350 22.82 7.70 4.51
N ASN A 351 23.13 7.11 5.66
CA ASN A 351 24.15 7.59 6.60
C ASN A 351 23.93 9.04 7.07
N LYS A 352 22.72 9.56 7.03
CA LYS A 352 22.38 10.95 7.36
C LYS A 352 21.26 11.07 8.37
N ILE A 353 20.19 10.29 8.23
CA ILE A 353 18.99 10.37 9.06
C ILE A 353 19.05 9.26 10.11
N PRO A 354 19.25 9.56 11.40
CA PRO A 354 19.14 8.57 12.47
C PRO A 354 17.66 8.20 12.67
N LEU A 355 17.33 6.91 12.65
CA LEU A 355 15.96 6.44 12.75
C LEU A 355 15.56 5.93 14.14
N ASN A 356 16.48 5.89 15.11
CA ASN A 356 16.25 5.24 16.42
C ASN A 356 15.07 5.83 17.21
N ASP A 357 14.80 7.13 17.06
CA ASP A 357 13.72 7.83 17.78
C ASP A 357 12.49 8.07 16.90
N SER A 358 12.39 7.39 15.75
CA SER A 358 11.29 7.56 14.82
C SER A 358 10.08 6.68 15.17
N SER A 359 8.88 7.17 14.86
CA SER A 359 7.62 6.43 15.06
C SER A 359 7.22 5.56 13.87
N GLY A 360 7.85 5.75 12.71
CA GLY A 360 7.56 4.98 11.50
C GLY A 360 6.41 5.54 10.65
N ILE A 361 5.84 6.68 11.03
CA ILE A 361 4.79 7.37 10.27
C ILE A 361 5.16 8.84 10.15
N SER A 362 5.08 9.37 8.94
CA SER A 362 5.28 10.80 8.69
C SER A 362 3.98 11.58 8.66
N ILE A 363 4.09 12.89 8.85
CA ILE A 363 3.02 13.86 8.74
C ILE A 363 3.53 15.13 8.07
N TYR A 364 2.70 15.73 7.22
CA TYR A 364 2.99 17.04 6.65
C TYR A 364 2.65 18.16 7.62
N ILE A 365 3.55 19.12 7.74
CA ILE A 365 3.30 20.37 8.47
C ILE A 365 3.50 21.52 7.49
N PRO A 366 2.46 22.31 7.20
CA PRO A 366 2.59 23.47 6.32
C PRO A 366 3.61 24.47 6.88
N ASN A 367 4.50 24.91 6.04
CA ASN A 367 5.39 26.03 6.32
C ASN A 367 5.13 27.15 5.31
N ASN A 368 5.42 28.39 5.69
CA ASN A 368 5.13 29.59 4.89
C ASN A 368 6.02 29.77 3.65
N HIS A 369 6.55 28.69 3.07
CA HIS A 369 7.28 28.80 1.83
C HIS A 369 6.33 29.27 0.71
N LYS A 370 6.45 30.53 0.34
CA LYS A 370 5.69 31.16 -0.77
C LYS A 370 5.71 30.34 -2.06
N ASP A 371 6.70 29.49 -2.14
CA ASP A 371 6.98 28.66 -3.30
C ASP A 371 6.19 27.36 -3.36
N ARG A 372 5.37 27.02 -2.34
CA ARG A 372 4.65 25.75 -2.19
C ARG A 372 3.14 25.95 -2.06
N LYS A 373 2.65 27.01 -2.66
CA LYS A 373 1.23 27.36 -2.58
C LYS A 373 0.35 26.29 -3.22
N ASP A 374 0.78 25.74 -4.35
CA ASP A 374 -0.03 24.79 -5.12
C ASP A 374 -0.13 23.44 -4.37
N GLU A 375 0.97 22.98 -3.78
CA GLU A 375 0.97 21.77 -2.94
C GLU A 375 0.10 21.94 -1.71
N HIS A 376 0.15 23.12 -1.07
CA HIS A 376 -0.70 23.40 0.08
C HIS A 376 -2.19 23.47 -0.30
N GLU A 377 -2.55 24.04 -1.45
CA GLU A 377 -3.94 24.01 -1.93
C GLU A 377 -4.38 22.57 -2.25
N PHE A 378 -3.50 21.74 -2.81
CA PHE A 378 -3.81 20.33 -3.02
C PHE A 378 -3.97 19.58 -1.68
N TYR A 379 -3.09 19.81 -0.70
CA TYR A 379 -3.20 19.23 0.65
C TYR A 379 -4.59 19.44 1.26
N LYS A 380 -5.22 20.61 1.02
CA LYS A 380 -6.57 20.90 1.49
C LYS A 380 -7.65 20.03 0.85
N THR A 381 -7.36 19.34 -0.24
CA THR A 381 -8.29 18.40 -0.87
C THR A 381 -8.32 17.04 -0.19
N LEU A 382 -7.28 16.68 0.56
CA LEU A 382 -7.16 15.41 1.25
C LEU A 382 -8.23 15.23 2.34
N SER A 383 -8.68 13.99 2.53
CA SER A 383 -9.59 13.64 3.62
C SER A 383 -8.97 13.93 4.99
N TRP A 384 -7.68 13.66 5.13
CA TRP A 384 -6.93 13.99 6.35
C TRP A 384 -7.03 15.47 6.71
N TYR A 385 -6.78 16.38 5.76
CA TYR A 385 -6.91 17.82 6.02
C TYR A 385 -8.32 18.19 6.46
N LYS A 386 -9.34 17.74 5.72
CA LYS A 386 -10.75 18.06 5.98
C LYS A 386 -11.21 17.57 7.34
N ASP A 387 -10.78 16.37 7.74
CA ASP A 387 -11.25 15.73 8.95
C ASP A 387 -10.45 16.17 10.20
N VAL A 388 -9.17 16.52 10.06
CA VAL A 388 -8.25 16.76 11.18
C VAL A 388 -7.72 18.18 11.24
N SER A 389 -7.23 18.73 10.13
CA SER A 389 -6.35 19.90 10.12
C SER A 389 -7.00 21.20 9.70
N CYS A 390 -8.21 21.18 9.08
CA CYS A 390 -8.77 22.30 8.33
C CYS A 390 -8.92 23.62 9.11
N ASP A 391 -9.21 23.56 10.40
CA ASP A 391 -9.44 24.76 11.24
C ASP A 391 -8.40 24.92 12.36
N SER A 392 -7.32 24.12 12.30
CA SER A 392 -6.36 24.09 13.40
C SER A 392 -5.47 25.34 13.41
N PRO A 393 -5.41 26.08 14.56
CA PRO A 393 -4.43 27.13 14.76
C PRO A 393 -2.97 26.61 14.62
N PHE A 394 -2.73 25.33 14.94
CA PHE A 394 -1.44 24.69 14.77
C PHE A 394 -0.99 24.71 13.31
N TRP A 395 -1.86 24.34 12.36
CA TRP A 395 -1.57 24.39 10.93
C TRP A 395 -1.55 25.79 10.36
N ASN A 396 -2.36 26.72 10.91
CA ASN A 396 -2.46 28.09 10.40
C ASN A 396 -1.40 29.03 10.99
N ASN A 397 -0.88 28.78 12.20
CA ASN A 397 0.09 29.65 12.87
C ASN A 397 1.56 29.27 12.60
N ASN A 398 1.81 28.06 12.13
CA ASN A 398 3.16 27.64 11.73
C ASN A 398 3.62 28.27 10.40
N THR A 399 2.80 29.12 9.84
CA THR A 399 3.08 29.94 8.69
C THR A 399 4.19 30.99 8.93
N GLY A 400 4.86 31.02 10.06
CA GLY A 400 5.82 32.08 10.41
C GLY A 400 7.11 31.68 11.15
N VAL A 401 7.37 30.40 11.45
CA VAL A 401 8.44 30.05 12.41
C VAL A 401 9.71 29.45 11.79
N LEU A 402 9.76 29.24 10.49
CA LEU A 402 11.03 28.89 9.82
C LEU A 402 11.57 30.12 9.07
N GLN A 403 12.20 31.04 9.80
CA GLN A 403 13.17 32.01 9.26
C GLN A 403 14.58 31.47 9.40
#